data_7f04ba56c006fd21856b5a65de8a845e
#
_entry.id   7f04ba56c006fd21856b5a65de8a845e
#
_cell.length_a   1.000
_cell.length_b   1.000
_cell.length_c   1.000
_cell.angle_alpha   90.00
_cell.angle_beta   90.00
_cell.angle_gamma   90.00
#
_symmetry.space_group_name_H-M   'P 1'
#
loop_
_entity.id
_entity.type
_entity.pdbx_description
1 polymer ?
#
loop_
_entity_poly.entity_id
_entity_poly.type
_entity_poly.pdbx_seq_one_letter_code
_entity_poly.pdbx_strand_id
1 'polypeptide(L)'
;HCISSAASDVYKRQPVMCSKLIVEGKNKSARALLSTMDKSFPVLTADTLVFTPSRKIVGKPENYEHSRELLREFSGATHSVFSTVMISTIEQSMLKTCETKVSFKNMTKEEIEEYVLSEEGVGKAGAYGIHGPAGKYVTNIEGSYTNVVGLPVHELSLIHI
;
A
#
# COMPACT_ATOMS: atom_id res chain seq x y z
N HIS A 1 -7.43 -11.34 7.70
CA HIS A 1 -7.13 -12.25 8.82
C HIS A 1 -5.74 -12.87 8.67
N CYS A 2 -4.68 -12.12 8.80
CA CYS A 2 -3.35 -12.73 8.80
C CYS A 2 -2.31 -11.89 9.52
N ILE A 3 -2.54 -11.57 10.78
CA ILE A 3 -1.42 -11.26 11.68
C ILE A 3 -1.88 -11.66 13.09
N SER A 4 -1.18 -12.62 13.71
CA SER A 4 -1.41 -12.95 15.12
C SER A 4 -1.06 -11.74 16.00
N SER A 5 -1.72 -11.60 17.14
CA SER A 5 -1.58 -10.43 18.04
C SER A 5 -0.13 -10.10 18.45
N ALA A 6 0.73 -11.12 18.58
CA ALA A 6 2.15 -10.94 18.90
C ALA A 6 3.00 -10.41 17.75
N ALA A 7 2.65 -10.74 16.49
CA ALA A 7 3.29 -10.17 15.30
C ALA A 7 2.91 -8.68 15.13
N SER A 8 1.71 -8.30 15.51
CA SER A 8 1.18 -6.94 15.40
C SER A 8 2.08 -5.88 16.09
N ASP A 9 2.67 -6.16 17.23
CA ASP A 9 3.47 -5.18 17.99
C ASP A 9 4.89 -4.98 17.44
N VAL A 10 5.47 -6.02 16.85
CA VAL A 10 6.78 -5.94 16.18
C VAL A 10 6.62 -5.21 14.82
N TYR A 11 5.53 -5.47 14.10
CA TYR A 11 5.25 -4.87 12.80
C TYR A 11 4.85 -3.39 12.85
N LYS A 12 4.23 -2.93 13.94
CA LYS A 12 3.91 -1.50 14.14
C LYS A 12 5.12 -0.58 14.10
N ARG A 13 6.35 -1.12 14.23
CA ARG A 13 7.60 -0.36 14.28
C ARG A 13 8.43 -0.39 12.99
N GLN A 14 8.10 -1.24 12.02
CA GLN A 14 8.87 -1.38 10.78
C GLN A 14 7.99 -1.66 9.56
N PRO A 15 7.38 -0.62 8.96
CA PRO A 15 6.47 -0.78 7.81
C PRO A 15 7.13 -1.47 6.62
N VAL A 16 8.43 -1.24 6.39
CA VAL A 16 9.20 -1.91 5.33
C VAL A 16 9.25 -3.43 5.52
N MET A 17 9.50 -3.89 6.75
CA MET A 17 9.54 -5.33 7.05
C MET A 17 8.17 -5.98 6.84
N CYS A 18 7.11 -5.32 7.29
CA CYS A 18 5.74 -5.81 7.11
C CYS A 18 5.39 -5.94 5.62
N SER A 19 5.68 -4.91 4.82
CA SER A 19 5.44 -4.91 3.38
C SER A 19 6.20 -6.04 2.66
N LYS A 20 7.47 -6.27 3.01
CA LYS A 20 8.28 -7.38 2.47
C LYS A 20 7.68 -8.74 2.76
N LEU A 21 7.34 -9.01 4.02
CA LEU A 21 6.77 -10.30 4.43
C LEU A 21 5.43 -10.61 3.73
N ILE A 22 4.59 -9.59 3.54
CA ILE A 22 3.33 -9.76 2.81
C ILE A 22 3.61 -10.14 1.35
N VAL A 23 4.52 -9.45 0.68
CA VAL A 23 4.84 -9.71 -0.72
C VAL A 23 5.51 -11.07 -0.91
N GLU A 24 6.42 -11.45 -0.02
CA GLU A 24 7.05 -12.78 -0.01
C GLU A 24 6.01 -13.89 0.20
N GLY A 25 5.05 -13.69 1.12
CA GLY A 25 3.95 -14.62 1.34
C GLY A 25 3.05 -14.77 0.11
N LYS A 26 2.70 -13.66 -0.55
CA LYS A 26 1.95 -13.66 -1.81
C LYS A 26 2.72 -14.40 -2.91
N ASN A 27 4.03 -14.15 -3.02
CA ASN A 27 4.89 -14.79 -4.01
C ASN A 27 4.96 -16.30 -3.80
N LYS A 28 5.16 -16.75 -2.56
CA LYS A 28 5.16 -18.18 -2.20
C LYS A 28 3.83 -18.85 -2.57
N SER A 29 2.71 -18.21 -2.28
CA SER A 29 1.37 -18.73 -2.62
C SER A 29 1.17 -18.81 -4.14
N ALA A 30 1.57 -17.78 -4.88
CA ALA A 30 1.48 -17.76 -6.33
C ALA A 30 2.35 -18.85 -6.97
N ARG A 31 3.58 -19.04 -6.48
CA ARG A 31 4.46 -20.12 -6.93
C ARG A 31 3.89 -21.52 -6.66
N ALA A 32 3.24 -21.71 -5.52
CA ALA A 32 2.59 -22.98 -5.20
C ALA A 32 1.45 -23.30 -6.18
N LEU A 33 0.67 -22.29 -6.58
CA LEU A 33 -0.38 -22.47 -7.60
C LEU A 33 0.20 -22.82 -8.97
N LEU A 34 1.32 -22.23 -9.37
CA LEU A 34 2.01 -22.53 -10.63
C LEU A 34 2.72 -23.88 -10.62
N SER A 35 2.83 -24.56 -9.48
CA SER A 35 3.47 -25.87 -9.40
C SER A 35 2.78 -26.94 -10.26
N THR A 36 1.53 -26.75 -10.61
CA THR A 36 0.71 -27.60 -11.51
C THR A 36 0.73 -27.15 -12.98
N MET A 37 1.38 -26.01 -13.27
CA MET A 37 1.49 -25.41 -14.60
C MET A 37 2.96 -25.34 -15.04
N ASP A 38 3.27 -24.55 -16.06
CA ASP A 38 4.66 -24.28 -16.45
C ASP A 38 5.35 -23.40 -15.41
N LYS A 39 6.35 -23.97 -14.71
CA LYS A 39 7.14 -23.28 -13.69
C LYS A 39 8.14 -22.27 -14.24
N SER A 40 8.36 -22.23 -15.55
CA SER A 40 9.35 -21.38 -16.21
C SER A 40 8.98 -19.88 -16.16
N PHE A 41 7.68 -19.58 -16.03
CA PHE A 41 7.23 -18.19 -16.01
C PHE A 41 7.70 -17.42 -14.76
N PRO A 42 8.15 -16.16 -14.93
CA PRO A 42 8.40 -15.28 -13.80
C PRO A 42 7.08 -14.93 -13.09
N VAL A 43 7.14 -14.80 -11.77
CA VAL A 43 5.99 -14.39 -10.93
C VAL A 43 6.29 -13.00 -10.37
N LEU A 44 5.40 -12.05 -10.70
CA LEU A 44 5.39 -10.71 -10.13
C LEU A 44 4.34 -10.65 -9.02
N THR A 45 4.73 -10.18 -7.85
CA THR A 45 3.82 -9.86 -6.74
C THR A 45 4.11 -8.49 -6.19
N ALA A 46 3.07 -7.79 -5.75
CA ALA A 46 3.18 -6.48 -5.14
C ALA A 46 2.18 -6.32 -4.00
N ASP A 47 2.49 -5.41 -3.08
CA ASP A 47 1.58 -4.97 -2.03
C ASP A 47 1.86 -3.53 -1.64
N THR A 48 0.81 -2.82 -1.21
CA THR A 48 0.89 -1.42 -0.79
C THR A 48 0.32 -1.27 0.61
N LEU A 49 1.08 -0.62 1.48
CA LEU A 49 0.71 -0.27 2.84
C LEU A 49 0.76 1.23 3.03
N VAL A 50 -0.19 1.77 3.76
CA VAL A 50 -0.19 3.17 4.20
C VAL A 50 0.23 3.23 5.67
N PHE A 51 1.14 4.13 5.97
CA PHE A 51 1.63 4.37 7.32
C PHE A 51 1.19 5.76 7.76
N THR A 52 0.29 5.79 8.72
CA THR A 52 -0.39 7.03 9.15
C THR A 52 0.54 7.98 9.90
N PRO A 53 0.17 9.26 10.07
CA PRO A 53 0.90 10.22 10.92
C PRO A 53 1.07 9.71 12.36
N SER A 54 0.10 8.99 12.91
CA SER A 54 0.20 8.35 14.24
C SER A 54 1.03 7.06 14.26
N ARG A 55 1.73 6.77 13.16
CA ARG A 55 2.62 5.62 13.02
C ARG A 55 1.93 4.25 13.07
N LYS A 56 0.73 4.16 12.52
CA LYS A 56 0.00 2.89 12.36
C LYS A 56 0.06 2.44 10.91
N ILE A 57 0.18 1.14 10.69
CA ILE A 57 0.00 0.54 9.37
C ILE A 57 -1.51 0.36 9.18
N VAL A 58 -2.03 0.90 8.08
CA VAL A 58 -3.43 0.76 7.71
C VAL A 58 -3.56 0.13 6.34
N GLY A 59 -4.48 -0.81 6.26
CA GLY A 59 -4.90 -1.44 5.02
C GLY A 59 -6.16 -0.77 4.45
N LYS A 60 -7.05 -1.60 3.91
CA LYS A 60 -8.35 -1.18 3.41
C LYS A 60 -9.27 -0.85 4.60
N PRO A 61 -10.11 0.20 4.48
CA PRO A 61 -11.08 0.51 5.53
C PRO A 61 -12.10 -0.62 5.66
N GLU A 62 -12.53 -0.88 6.89
CA GLU A 62 -13.52 -1.92 7.20
C GLU A 62 -14.96 -1.46 6.93
N ASN A 63 -15.19 -0.15 7.08
CA ASN A 63 -16.50 0.48 6.92
C ASN A 63 -16.34 2.00 6.69
N TYR A 64 -17.45 2.71 6.51
CA TYR A 64 -17.45 4.16 6.28
C TYR A 64 -16.91 4.96 7.47
N GLU A 65 -17.16 4.54 8.71
CA GLU A 65 -16.62 5.25 9.87
C GLU A 65 -15.09 5.11 9.93
N HIS A 66 -14.55 3.93 9.70
CA HIS A 66 -13.10 3.73 9.60
C HIS A 66 -12.50 4.58 8.46
N SER A 67 -13.20 4.71 7.33
CA SER A 67 -12.77 5.62 6.24
C SER A 67 -12.72 7.08 6.71
N ARG A 68 -13.73 7.54 7.46
CA ARG A 68 -13.77 8.90 8.04
C ARG A 68 -12.61 9.14 9.00
N GLU A 69 -12.34 8.19 9.88
CA GLU A 69 -11.24 8.26 10.83
C GLU A 69 -9.88 8.42 10.13
N LEU A 70 -9.63 7.59 9.10
CA LEU A 70 -8.39 7.66 8.32
C LEU A 70 -8.25 9.00 7.60
N LEU A 71 -9.30 9.49 6.94
CA LEU A 71 -9.25 10.78 6.23
C LEU A 71 -9.10 11.96 7.19
N ARG A 72 -9.70 11.91 8.40
CA ARG A 72 -9.47 12.90 9.46
C ARG A 72 -8.01 12.91 9.91
N GLU A 73 -7.39 11.73 10.04
CA GLU A 73 -5.97 11.61 10.43
C GLU A 73 -5.03 12.11 9.33
N PHE A 74 -5.38 11.96 8.05
CA PHE A 74 -4.58 12.47 6.95
C PHE A 74 -4.78 13.96 6.69
N SER A 75 -5.90 14.53 7.11
CA SER A 75 -6.22 15.95 6.91
C SER A 75 -5.17 16.86 7.53
N GLY A 76 -4.54 17.73 6.71
CA GLY A 76 -3.49 18.65 7.13
C GLY A 76 -2.17 17.99 7.52
N ALA A 77 -1.99 16.70 7.24
CA ALA A 77 -0.84 15.92 7.66
C ALA A 77 -0.11 15.25 6.49
N THR A 78 1.08 14.74 6.78
CA THR A 78 1.87 13.93 5.86
C THR A 78 1.91 12.50 6.36
N HIS A 79 1.65 11.55 5.47
CA HIS A 79 1.73 10.11 5.72
C HIS A 79 2.64 9.43 4.70
N SER A 80 3.07 8.20 4.98
CA SER A 80 3.94 7.44 4.08
C SER A 80 3.18 6.29 3.42
N VAL A 81 3.45 6.08 2.14
CA VAL A 81 2.96 4.93 1.36
C VAL A 81 4.15 4.07 0.97
N PHE A 82 4.09 2.80 1.35
CA PHE A 82 5.12 1.81 1.02
C PHE A 82 4.54 0.81 0.03
N SER A 83 5.13 0.71 -1.16
CA SER A 83 4.85 -0.39 -2.06
C SER A 83 6.09 -1.25 -2.21
N THR A 84 5.90 -2.56 -2.08
CA THR A 84 6.93 -3.55 -2.31
C THR A 84 6.55 -4.38 -3.52
N VAL A 85 7.51 -4.63 -4.38
CA VAL A 85 7.39 -5.49 -5.55
C VAL A 85 8.45 -6.58 -5.48
N MET A 86 8.05 -7.79 -5.84
CA MET A 86 8.93 -8.95 -5.95
C MET A 86 8.70 -9.65 -7.27
N ILE A 87 9.79 -9.89 -7.99
CA ILE A 87 9.80 -10.80 -9.14
C ILE A 87 10.60 -12.03 -8.75
N SER A 88 10.11 -13.20 -9.10
CA SER A 88 10.80 -14.46 -8.87
C SER A 88 10.72 -15.38 -10.09
N THR A 89 11.81 -16.10 -10.35
CA THR A 89 11.87 -17.26 -11.23
C THR A 89 12.06 -18.53 -10.39
N ILE A 90 12.38 -19.67 -11.00
CA ILE A 90 12.77 -20.88 -10.29
C ILE A 90 14.14 -20.70 -9.60
N GLU A 91 15.03 -19.94 -10.23
CA GLU A 91 16.43 -19.86 -9.83
C GLU A 91 16.70 -18.67 -8.91
N GLN A 92 15.99 -17.57 -9.08
CA GLN A 92 16.28 -16.33 -8.38
C GLN A 92 15.05 -15.50 -8.07
N SER A 93 15.20 -14.57 -7.15
CA SER A 93 14.18 -13.57 -6.83
C SER A 93 14.80 -12.23 -6.48
N MET A 94 14.12 -11.17 -6.86
CA MET A 94 14.48 -9.80 -6.49
C MET A 94 13.28 -9.09 -5.88
N LEU A 95 13.55 -8.32 -4.83
CA LEU A 95 12.55 -7.56 -4.10
C LEU A 95 13.02 -6.12 -3.94
N LYS A 96 12.13 -5.18 -4.24
CA LYS A 96 12.33 -3.75 -4.05
C LYS A 96 11.17 -3.16 -3.27
N THR A 97 11.47 -2.23 -2.38
CA THR A 97 10.47 -1.45 -1.63
C THR A 97 10.71 0.02 -1.89
N CYS A 98 9.64 0.74 -2.19
CA CYS A 98 9.62 2.19 -2.37
C CYS A 98 8.77 2.84 -1.28
N GLU A 99 9.25 3.94 -0.73
CA GLU A 99 8.50 4.83 0.15
C GLU A 99 8.19 6.12 -0.58
N THR A 100 6.97 6.61 -0.41
CA THR A 100 6.54 7.93 -0.88
C THR A 100 5.74 8.62 0.19
N LYS A 101 6.09 9.87 0.49
CA LYS A 101 5.32 10.71 1.41
C LYS A 101 4.28 11.49 0.65
N VAL A 102 3.07 11.51 1.18
CA VAL A 102 1.92 12.22 0.63
C VAL A 102 1.40 13.19 1.67
N SER A 103 1.30 14.46 1.31
CA SER A 103 0.75 15.50 2.17
C SER A 103 -0.64 15.89 1.71
N PHE A 104 -1.58 15.97 2.64
CA PHE A 104 -2.94 16.43 2.38
C PHE A 104 -3.14 17.86 2.89
N LYS A 105 -4.00 18.60 2.20
CA LYS A 105 -4.52 19.87 2.74
C LYS A 105 -5.40 19.61 3.96
N ASN A 106 -5.67 20.66 4.74
CA ASN A 106 -6.74 20.60 5.72
C ASN A 106 -8.08 20.35 4.98
N MET A 107 -8.74 19.24 5.31
CA MET A 107 -10.04 18.87 4.77
C MET A 107 -11.14 19.31 5.73
N THR A 108 -12.23 19.87 5.20
CA THR A 108 -13.42 20.13 6.02
C THR A 108 -14.18 18.84 6.32
N LYS A 109 -15.11 18.89 7.27
CA LYS A 109 -15.95 17.74 7.58
C LYS A 109 -16.84 17.34 6.39
N GLU A 110 -17.32 18.34 5.68
CA GLU A 110 -18.16 18.19 4.49
C GLU A 110 -17.39 17.52 3.34
N GLU A 111 -16.13 17.90 3.12
CA GLU A 111 -15.25 17.28 2.12
C GLU A 111 -14.95 15.81 2.43
N ILE A 112 -14.72 15.49 3.72
CA ILE A 112 -14.51 14.12 4.16
C ILE A 112 -15.78 13.30 3.92
N GLU A 113 -16.94 13.82 4.31
CA GLU A 113 -18.22 13.13 4.16
C GLU A 113 -18.57 12.92 2.69
N GLU A 114 -18.45 13.95 1.84
CA GLU A 114 -18.64 13.84 0.40
C GLU A 114 -17.78 12.74 -0.21
N TYR A 115 -16.48 12.71 0.17
CA TYR A 115 -15.57 11.71 -0.35
C TYR A 115 -15.91 10.29 0.11
N VAL A 116 -16.27 10.11 1.39
CA VAL A 116 -16.66 8.80 1.92
C VAL A 116 -17.92 8.28 1.23
N LEU A 117 -18.92 9.16 1.05
CA LEU A 117 -20.18 8.79 0.38
C LEU A 117 -20.02 8.53 -1.13
N SER A 118 -18.95 9.02 -1.75
CA SER A 118 -18.63 8.69 -3.15
C SER A 118 -18.14 7.26 -3.34
N GLU A 119 -17.83 6.53 -2.25
CA GLU A 119 -17.28 5.17 -2.26
C GLU A 119 -15.92 5.01 -2.97
N GLU A 120 -15.32 6.09 -3.45
CA GLU A 120 -14.06 6.07 -4.20
C GLU A 120 -12.88 5.50 -3.40
N GLY A 121 -12.93 5.56 -2.07
CA GLY A 121 -11.94 4.98 -1.16
C GLY A 121 -12.13 3.50 -0.85
N VAL A 122 -13.27 2.92 -1.23
CA VAL A 122 -13.61 1.53 -0.92
C VAL A 122 -12.60 0.58 -1.57
N GLY A 123 -12.11 -0.37 -0.78
CA GLY A 123 -11.13 -1.35 -1.24
C GLY A 123 -9.71 -0.84 -1.46
N LYS A 124 -9.43 0.44 -1.18
CA LYS A 124 -8.10 1.05 -1.29
C LYS A 124 -7.41 1.18 0.07
N ALA A 125 -6.11 0.90 0.14
CA ALA A 125 -5.33 1.09 1.36
C ALA A 125 -5.34 2.58 1.76
N GLY A 126 -5.57 2.86 3.05
CA GLY A 126 -5.70 4.23 3.54
C GLY A 126 -6.99 4.95 3.14
N ALA A 127 -7.99 4.23 2.61
CA ALA A 127 -9.29 4.77 2.24
C ALA A 127 -9.27 5.85 1.15
N TYR A 128 -8.24 5.92 0.28
CA TYR A 128 -8.21 6.87 -0.82
C TYR A 128 -7.47 6.35 -2.05
N GLY A 129 -7.78 6.93 -3.22
CA GLY A 129 -7.06 6.70 -4.48
C GLY A 129 -6.54 8.01 -5.06
N ILE A 130 -5.20 8.18 -5.11
CA ILE A 130 -4.57 9.44 -5.56
C ILE A 130 -4.89 9.78 -7.02
N HIS A 131 -5.20 8.79 -7.84
CA HIS A 131 -5.56 8.93 -9.26
C HIS A 131 -7.04 9.31 -9.48
N GLY A 132 -7.82 9.35 -8.40
CA GLY A 132 -9.25 9.70 -8.41
C GLY A 132 -9.53 11.05 -7.75
N PRO A 133 -10.77 11.27 -7.29
CA PRO A 133 -11.20 12.52 -6.65
C PRO A 133 -10.38 12.95 -5.43
N ALA A 134 -9.71 12.00 -4.74
CA ALA A 134 -8.83 12.33 -3.63
C ALA A 134 -7.60 13.16 -4.04
N GLY A 135 -7.24 13.16 -5.33
CA GLY A 135 -6.14 13.98 -5.84
C GLY A 135 -6.30 15.47 -5.53
N LYS A 136 -7.55 15.98 -5.43
CA LYS A 136 -7.84 17.37 -5.05
C LYS A 136 -7.41 17.75 -3.62
N TYR A 137 -7.18 16.74 -2.77
CA TYR A 137 -6.74 16.95 -1.38
C TYR A 137 -5.22 16.88 -1.23
N VAL A 138 -4.50 16.33 -2.22
CA VAL A 138 -3.05 16.17 -2.18
C VAL A 138 -2.37 17.51 -2.48
N THR A 139 -1.50 17.96 -1.58
CA THR A 139 -0.73 19.21 -1.74
C THR A 139 0.71 18.95 -2.13
N ASN A 140 1.25 17.78 -1.78
CA ASN A 140 2.63 17.43 -2.10
C ASN A 140 2.82 15.90 -2.17
N ILE A 141 3.73 15.47 -3.05
CA ILE A 141 4.22 14.09 -3.15
C ILE A 141 5.75 14.15 -3.13
N GLU A 142 6.36 13.53 -2.15
CA GLU A 142 7.82 13.35 -2.06
C GLU A 142 8.15 11.88 -2.34
N GLY A 143 8.58 11.59 -3.56
CA GLY A 143 8.85 10.22 -4.04
C GLY A 143 8.14 9.90 -5.36
N SER A 144 7.67 8.65 -5.49
CA SER A 144 7.10 8.11 -6.72
C SER A 144 5.56 8.13 -6.71
N TYR A 145 4.93 8.79 -7.68
CA TYR A 145 3.49 8.74 -7.88
C TYR A 145 2.99 7.30 -8.12
N THR A 146 3.71 6.54 -8.96
CA THR A 146 3.31 5.16 -9.28
C THR A 146 3.40 4.23 -8.08
N ASN A 147 4.28 4.54 -7.11
CA ASN A 147 4.31 3.87 -5.82
C ASN A 147 3.00 4.08 -5.05
N VAL A 148 2.49 5.31 -5.01
CA VAL A 148 1.23 5.62 -4.32
C VAL A 148 0.04 4.97 -5.01
N VAL A 149 0.05 4.86 -6.34
CA VAL A 149 -0.98 4.14 -7.10
C VAL A 149 -0.99 2.64 -6.78
N GLY A 150 0.18 2.07 -6.39
CA GLY A 150 0.27 0.68 -5.92
C GLY A 150 1.29 -0.22 -6.63
N LEU A 151 1.97 0.31 -7.66
CA LEU A 151 3.07 -0.40 -8.32
C LEU A 151 4.24 0.57 -8.55
N PRO A 152 5.37 0.39 -7.86
CA PRO A 152 6.54 1.25 -8.02
C PRO A 152 7.26 0.91 -9.34
N VAL A 153 6.77 1.50 -10.44
CA VAL A 153 7.20 1.17 -11.81
C VAL A 153 8.68 1.47 -12.04
N HIS A 154 9.21 2.54 -11.45
CA HIS A 154 10.63 2.85 -11.54
C HIS A 154 11.48 1.74 -10.92
N GLU A 155 11.18 1.34 -9.69
CA GLU A 155 11.90 0.27 -8.99
C GLU A 155 11.75 -1.07 -9.70
N LEU A 156 10.57 -1.33 -10.27
CA LEU A 156 10.30 -2.51 -11.07
C LEU A 156 11.18 -2.54 -12.34
N SER A 157 11.36 -1.41 -13.02
CA SER A 157 12.18 -1.31 -14.22
C SER A 157 13.67 -1.56 -13.97
N LEU A 158 14.13 -1.48 -12.72
CA LEU A 158 15.51 -1.77 -12.31
C LEU A 158 15.73 -3.25 -11.96
N ILE A 159 14.69 -4.07 -12.01
CA ILE A 159 14.81 -5.51 -11.74
C ILE A 159 15.10 -6.24 -13.05
N HIS A 160 16.25 -6.91 -13.09
CA HIS A 160 16.68 -7.76 -14.22
C HIS A 160 16.87 -9.18 -13.73
N ILE A 161 16.01 -10.12 -14.17
CA ILE A 161 16.04 -11.56 -13.82
C ILE A 161 15.82 -12.41 -15.08
#